data_88d73bff4082432498da5df02c0510a4
#
_entry.id   88d73bff4082432498da5df02c0510a4
#
_cell.length_a   1.000
_cell.length_b   1.000
_cell.length_c   1.000
_cell.angle_alpha   90.00
_cell.angle_beta   90.00
_cell.angle_gamma   90.00
#
_symmetry.space_group_name_H-M   'P 1'
#
loop_
_entity.id
_entity.type
_entity.pdbx_description
1 polymer ?
#
loop_
_entity_poly.entity_id
_entity_poly.type
_entity_poly.pdbx_seq_one_letter_code
_entity_poly.pdbx_strand_id
1 'polypeptide(L)'
;MSVTYDLYKELELDRSWDETTIKTRLKELQRLWTKRQSACNDKEQLLLIDEILMKVSEGFRYLVKALKRKEYDEVLDKAYKEGKIKDNVEVKLNNLVDEARRYYRKGNIKLAVQYTEEAIQGKVNNPMAYDILARCRFDMQEYDKAMEAVDAGIEIFTDNIDLCWLGARIATVGTQNYEDAQNRVNKLIEMAPDSSIGHSEQIYLHPVLYISHCHLHCGRRVLLFR
;
A
#
# COMPACT_ATOMS: atom_id res chain seq x y z
N MET A 1 -27.74 11.51 11.39
CA MET A 1 -27.01 10.26 11.62
C MET A 1 -25.65 10.42 10.99
N SER A 2 -24.56 10.13 11.67
CA SER A 2 -23.21 10.09 11.07
C SER A 2 -22.82 8.62 10.92
N VAL A 3 -22.45 8.21 9.71
CA VAL A 3 -21.98 6.85 9.42
C VAL A 3 -20.46 6.94 9.24
N THR A 4 -19.73 6.19 10.07
CA THR A 4 -18.25 6.16 10.08
C THR A 4 -17.69 4.91 9.45
N TYR A 5 -18.52 3.89 9.22
CA TYR A 5 -18.17 2.61 8.58
C TYR A 5 -19.41 2.01 7.90
N ASP A 6 -19.18 1.06 7.01
CA ASP A 6 -20.23 0.37 6.26
C ASP A 6 -20.63 -0.93 6.99
N LEU A 7 -21.82 -0.94 7.60
CA LEU A 7 -22.35 -2.11 8.31
C LEU A 7 -22.51 -3.34 7.43
N TYR A 8 -22.81 -3.18 6.13
CA TYR A 8 -22.91 -4.33 5.23
C TYR A 8 -21.56 -5.02 5.06
N LYS A 9 -20.48 -4.25 4.89
CA LYS A 9 -19.12 -4.78 4.75
C LYS A 9 -18.57 -5.31 6.06
N GLU A 10 -18.77 -4.58 7.17
CA GLU A 10 -18.28 -4.98 8.49
C GLU A 10 -18.89 -6.30 8.99
N LEU A 11 -20.15 -6.55 8.64
CA LEU A 11 -20.90 -7.73 9.07
C LEU A 11 -21.04 -8.80 7.96
N GLU A 12 -20.36 -8.62 6.82
CA GLU A 12 -20.43 -9.54 5.67
C GLU A 12 -21.87 -9.80 5.20
N LEU A 13 -22.64 -8.71 5.08
CA LEU A 13 -24.03 -8.72 4.62
C LEU A 13 -24.09 -8.25 3.16
N ASP A 14 -24.94 -8.88 2.35
CA ASP A 14 -25.22 -8.39 1.01
C ASP A 14 -26.31 -7.31 1.06
N ARG A 15 -26.04 -6.16 0.43
CA ARG A 15 -26.99 -5.05 0.35
C ARG A 15 -28.24 -5.38 -0.46
N SER A 16 -28.21 -6.45 -1.27
CA SER A 16 -29.37 -6.92 -2.02
C SER A 16 -30.31 -7.82 -1.22
N TRP A 17 -29.88 -8.33 -0.05
CA TRP A 17 -30.68 -9.23 0.76
C TRP A 17 -31.95 -8.58 1.29
N ASP A 18 -33.01 -9.38 1.44
CA ASP A 18 -34.27 -8.96 2.07
C ASP A 18 -34.12 -8.80 3.60
N GLU A 19 -35.13 -8.20 4.21
CA GLU A 19 -35.15 -7.93 5.65
C GLU A 19 -35.03 -9.21 6.49
N THR A 20 -35.67 -10.29 6.07
CA THR A 20 -35.70 -11.56 6.79
C THR A 20 -34.34 -12.25 6.77
N THR A 21 -33.65 -12.23 5.63
CA THR A 21 -32.32 -12.77 5.45
C THR A 21 -31.30 -12.01 6.28
N ILE A 22 -31.30 -10.67 6.22
CA ILE A 22 -30.42 -9.83 7.06
C ILE A 22 -30.64 -10.10 8.54
N LYS A 23 -31.91 -10.13 8.98
CA LYS A 23 -32.25 -10.38 10.38
C LYS A 23 -31.79 -11.74 10.86
N THR A 24 -31.90 -12.76 10.02
CA THR A 24 -31.47 -14.12 10.32
C THR A 24 -29.94 -14.15 10.48
N ARG A 25 -29.21 -13.56 9.54
CA ARG A 25 -27.75 -13.49 9.57
C ARG A 25 -27.24 -12.72 10.80
N LEU A 26 -27.86 -11.59 11.14
CA LEU A 26 -27.51 -10.83 12.35
C LEU A 26 -27.70 -11.65 13.63
N LYS A 27 -28.78 -12.46 13.72
CA LYS A 27 -28.99 -13.36 14.87
C LYS A 27 -27.90 -14.43 14.97
N GLU A 28 -27.47 -14.99 13.82
CA GLU A 28 -26.38 -15.98 13.79
C GLU A 28 -25.07 -15.35 14.28
N LEU A 29 -24.72 -14.16 13.76
CA LEU A 29 -23.54 -13.41 14.18
C LEU A 29 -23.59 -13.10 15.68
N GLN A 30 -24.73 -12.62 16.19
CA GLN A 30 -24.90 -12.34 17.59
C GLN A 30 -24.65 -13.58 18.47
N ARG A 31 -25.26 -14.73 18.12
CA ARG A 31 -25.05 -15.98 18.85
C ARG A 31 -23.59 -16.45 18.82
N LEU A 32 -22.96 -16.38 17.65
CA LEU A 32 -21.58 -16.77 17.46
C LEU A 32 -20.64 -15.94 18.34
N TRP A 33 -20.76 -14.61 18.26
CA TRP A 33 -19.85 -13.71 18.95
C TRP A 33 -20.11 -13.65 20.46
N THR A 34 -21.37 -13.77 20.93
CA THR A 34 -21.69 -13.92 22.37
C THR A 34 -21.08 -15.21 22.94
N LYS A 35 -21.11 -16.32 22.18
CA LYS A 35 -20.45 -17.56 22.60
C LYS A 35 -18.92 -17.40 22.67
N ARG A 36 -18.32 -16.70 21.72
CA ARG A 36 -16.87 -16.41 21.74
C ARG A 36 -16.50 -15.51 22.90
N GLN A 37 -17.30 -14.48 23.18
CA GLN A 37 -17.11 -13.56 24.31
C GLN A 37 -17.06 -14.30 25.65
N SER A 38 -18.01 -15.21 25.88
CA SER A 38 -18.07 -16.00 27.12
C SER A 38 -16.92 -17.02 27.28
N ALA A 39 -16.25 -17.39 26.21
CA ALA A 39 -15.12 -18.32 26.22
C ALA A 39 -13.73 -17.62 26.15
N CYS A 40 -13.70 -16.31 25.97
CA CYS A 40 -12.46 -15.55 25.79
C CYS A 40 -11.96 -15.01 27.13
N ASN A 41 -10.67 -15.22 27.42
CA ASN A 41 -10.00 -14.68 28.62
C ASN A 41 -8.96 -13.59 28.28
N ASP A 42 -8.75 -13.31 26.99
CA ASP A 42 -7.81 -12.31 26.51
C ASP A 42 -8.50 -10.93 26.39
N LYS A 43 -7.95 -9.92 27.07
CA LYS A 43 -8.50 -8.57 27.08
C LYS A 43 -8.51 -7.90 25.69
N GLU A 44 -7.49 -8.10 24.88
CA GLU A 44 -7.42 -7.51 23.54
C GLU A 44 -8.46 -8.15 22.62
N GLN A 45 -8.61 -9.47 22.69
CA GLN A 45 -9.63 -10.18 21.92
C GLN A 45 -11.04 -9.85 22.40
N LEU A 46 -11.26 -9.63 23.69
CA LEU A 46 -12.56 -9.20 24.22
C LEU A 46 -12.98 -7.84 23.65
N LEU A 47 -12.06 -6.86 23.54
CA LEU A 47 -12.34 -5.57 22.94
C LEU A 47 -12.81 -5.69 21.49
N LEU A 48 -12.15 -6.55 20.70
CA LEU A 48 -12.54 -6.81 19.31
C LEU A 48 -13.90 -7.47 19.21
N ILE A 49 -14.20 -8.42 20.11
CA ILE A 49 -15.51 -9.09 20.17
C ILE A 49 -16.62 -8.10 20.54
N ASP A 50 -16.36 -7.22 21.51
CA ASP A 50 -17.31 -6.19 21.92
C ASP A 50 -17.61 -5.20 20.80
N GLU A 51 -16.59 -4.81 20.03
CA GLU A 51 -16.75 -3.95 18.86
C GLU A 51 -17.65 -4.62 17.79
N ILE A 52 -17.44 -5.91 17.51
CA ILE A 52 -18.28 -6.64 16.56
C ILE A 52 -19.71 -6.76 17.06
N LEU A 53 -19.92 -7.07 18.34
CA LEU A 53 -21.26 -7.15 18.94
C LEU A 53 -21.97 -5.79 18.91
N MET A 54 -21.24 -4.69 19.09
CA MET A 54 -21.77 -3.34 18.92
C MET A 54 -22.25 -3.13 17.48
N LYS A 55 -21.43 -3.47 16.47
CA LYS A 55 -21.79 -3.38 15.04
C LYS A 55 -23.01 -4.25 14.71
N VAL A 56 -23.12 -5.46 15.28
CA VAL A 56 -24.30 -6.33 15.13
C VAL A 56 -25.54 -5.67 15.69
N SER A 57 -25.44 -5.03 16.85
CA SER A 57 -26.56 -4.29 17.47
C SER A 57 -27.02 -3.11 16.62
N GLU A 58 -26.06 -2.40 15.99
CA GLU A 58 -26.37 -1.34 15.03
C GLU A 58 -27.01 -1.90 13.77
N GLY A 59 -26.56 -3.06 13.27
CA GLY A 59 -27.20 -3.77 12.16
C GLY A 59 -28.68 -4.04 12.42
N PHE A 60 -29.04 -4.53 13.61
CA PHE A 60 -30.46 -4.68 14.03
C PHE A 60 -31.21 -3.36 14.08
N ARG A 61 -30.55 -2.30 14.48
CA ARG A 61 -31.17 -0.97 14.62
C ARG A 61 -31.48 -0.31 13.28
N TYR A 62 -30.57 -0.46 12.31
CA TYR A 62 -30.60 0.30 11.06
C TYR A 62 -31.01 -0.54 9.84
N LEU A 63 -30.61 -1.82 9.76
CA LEU A 63 -30.76 -2.61 8.52
C LEU A 63 -32.03 -3.48 8.50
N VAL A 64 -32.66 -3.76 9.65
CA VAL A 64 -33.82 -4.67 9.73
C VAL A 64 -35.14 -3.99 9.36
N LYS A 65 -35.28 -2.68 9.51
CA LYS A 65 -36.54 -1.96 9.19
C LYS A 65 -36.38 -1.20 7.88
N ALA A 66 -37.23 -1.45 6.89
CA ALA A 66 -37.13 -0.88 5.54
C ALA A 66 -36.93 0.64 5.50
N LEU A 67 -37.68 1.41 6.32
CA LEU A 67 -37.53 2.88 6.40
C LEU A 67 -36.15 3.29 6.93
N LYS A 68 -35.71 2.69 8.01
CA LYS A 68 -34.40 3.01 8.60
C LYS A 68 -33.24 2.56 7.72
N ARG A 69 -33.44 1.45 7.01
CA ARG A 69 -32.47 0.95 6.05
C ARG A 69 -32.29 1.93 4.90
N LYS A 70 -33.39 2.45 4.36
CA LYS A 70 -33.33 3.45 3.31
C LYS A 70 -32.59 4.72 3.77
N GLU A 71 -32.92 5.23 4.96
CA GLU A 71 -32.22 6.37 5.56
C GLU A 71 -30.72 6.09 5.76
N TYR A 72 -30.38 4.87 6.20
CA TYR A 72 -28.99 4.44 6.36
C TYR A 72 -28.25 4.39 5.03
N ASP A 73 -28.88 3.80 3.99
CA ASP A 73 -28.32 3.67 2.65
C ASP A 73 -28.05 5.03 2.01
N GLU A 74 -28.95 6.01 2.16
CA GLU A 74 -28.77 7.37 1.66
C GLU A 74 -27.58 8.07 2.34
N VAL A 75 -27.45 7.93 3.66
CA VAL A 75 -26.32 8.50 4.41
C VAL A 75 -25.01 7.79 4.09
N LEU A 76 -25.04 6.48 3.89
CA LEU A 76 -23.89 5.67 3.51
C LEU A 76 -23.38 6.08 2.12
N ASP A 77 -24.27 6.17 1.13
CA ASP A 77 -23.91 6.58 -0.24
C ASP A 77 -23.32 8.01 -0.26
N LYS A 78 -23.85 8.90 0.57
CA LYS A 78 -23.30 10.25 0.75
C LYS A 78 -21.91 10.22 1.38
N ALA A 79 -21.71 9.37 2.40
CA ALA A 79 -20.41 9.24 3.07
C ALA A 79 -19.33 8.67 2.15
N TYR A 80 -19.69 7.74 1.24
CA TYR A 80 -18.78 7.28 0.18
C TYR A 80 -18.43 8.39 -0.82
N LYS A 81 -19.42 9.16 -1.29
CA LYS A 81 -19.20 10.29 -2.20
C LYS A 81 -18.31 11.38 -1.60
N GLU A 82 -18.42 11.59 -0.29
CA GLU A 82 -17.61 12.58 0.46
C GLU A 82 -16.24 12.02 0.91
N GLY A 83 -15.90 10.76 0.58
CA GLY A 83 -14.65 10.12 1.00
C GLY A 83 -14.49 9.90 2.51
N LYS A 84 -15.60 9.98 3.28
CA LYS A 84 -15.60 9.78 4.73
C LYS A 84 -15.48 8.31 5.14
N ILE A 85 -15.96 7.41 4.28
CA ILE A 85 -15.83 5.97 4.46
C ILE A 85 -14.89 5.47 3.38
N LYS A 86 -13.74 4.96 3.80
CA LYS A 86 -12.83 4.23 2.92
C LYS A 86 -13.32 2.79 2.76
N ASP A 87 -13.09 2.23 1.59
CA ASP A 87 -13.42 0.84 1.36
C ASP A 87 -12.64 -0.05 2.33
N ASN A 88 -13.31 -0.98 3.01
CA ASN A 88 -12.66 -1.89 3.97
C ASN A 88 -11.52 -2.70 3.30
N VAL A 89 -11.63 -2.95 1.99
CA VAL A 89 -10.57 -3.56 1.18
C VAL A 89 -9.36 -2.64 1.11
N GLU A 90 -9.55 -1.34 0.84
CA GLU A 90 -8.45 -0.37 0.78
C GLU A 90 -7.73 -0.24 2.14
N VAL A 91 -8.49 -0.23 3.24
CA VAL A 91 -7.90 -0.19 4.59
C VAL A 91 -7.09 -1.46 4.86
N LYS A 92 -7.62 -2.64 4.53
CA LYS A 92 -6.89 -3.92 4.68
C LYS A 92 -5.60 -3.93 3.85
N LEU A 93 -5.67 -3.48 2.59
CA LEU A 93 -4.49 -3.41 1.72
C LEU A 93 -3.43 -2.43 2.24
N ASN A 94 -3.84 -1.26 2.75
CA ASN A 94 -2.92 -0.32 3.36
C ASN A 94 -2.30 -0.89 4.66
N ASN A 95 -3.05 -1.65 5.45
CA ASN A 95 -2.50 -2.35 6.62
C ASN A 95 -1.42 -3.36 6.22
N LEU A 96 -1.59 -4.08 5.09
CA LEU A 96 -0.54 -4.97 4.56
C LEU A 96 0.74 -4.18 4.20
N VAL A 97 0.60 -3.00 3.60
CA VAL A 97 1.74 -2.11 3.29
C VAL A 97 2.44 -1.65 4.58
N ASP A 98 1.69 -1.30 5.62
CA ASP A 98 2.26 -0.89 6.91
C ASP A 98 3.00 -2.05 7.60
N GLU A 99 2.44 -3.27 7.57
CA GLU A 99 3.13 -4.47 8.06
C GLU A 99 4.40 -4.77 7.25
N ALA A 100 4.34 -4.68 5.93
CA ALA A 100 5.51 -4.84 5.06
C ALA A 100 6.62 -3.86 5.45
N ARG A 101 6.26 -2.58 5.68
CA ARG A 101 7.20 -1.54 6.13
C ARG A 101 7.83 -1.88 7.48
N ARG A 102 7.06 -2.44 8.41
CA ARG A 102 7.56 -2.88 9.73
C ARG A 102 8.56 -4.04 9.57
N TYR A 103 8.24 -5.05 8.74
CA TYR A 103 9.13 -6.18 8.49
C TYR A 103 10.41 -5.75 7.76
N TYR A 104 10.32 -4.86 6.79
CA TYR A 104 11.47 -4.28 6.12
C TYR A 104 12.43 -3.61 7.13
N ARG A 105 11.90 -2.75 8.00
CA ARG A 105 12.70 -2.08 9.05
C ARG A 105 13.35 -3.04 10.06
N LYS A 106 12.74 -4.20 10.29
CA LYS A 106 13.29 -5.27 11.14
C LYS A 106 14.28 -6.17 10.40
N GLY A 107 14.56 -5.92 9.12
CA GLY A 107 15.44 -6.74 8.29
C GLY A 107 14.82 -8.05 7.81
N ASN A 108 13.53 -8.27 8.04
CA ASN A 108 12.82 -9.46 7.55
C ASN A 108 12.31 -9.24 6.12
N ILE A 109 13.27 -9.23 5.17
CA ILE A 109 13.01 -8.89 3.76
C ILE A 109 11.99 -9.84 3.12
N LYS A 110 12.04 -11.15 3.43
CA LYS A 110 11.13 -12.15 2.82
C LYS A 110 9.67 -11.88 3.17
N LEU A 111 9.37 -11.59 4.44
CA LEU A 111 8.01 -11.24 4.85
C LEU A 111 7.57 -9.89 4.30
N ALA A 112 8.47 -8.91 4.23
CA ALA A 112 8.16 -7.62 3.62
C ALA A 112 7.76 -7.78 2.15
N VAL A 113 8.47 -8.60 1.36
CA VAL A 113 8.11 -8.94 -0.03
C VAL A 113 6.72 -9.59 -0.08
N GLN A 114 6.45 -10.59 0.75
CA GLN A 114 5.17 -11.30 0.75
C GLN A 114 3.99 -10.36 0.98
N TYR A 115 4.06 -9.51 2.01
CA TYR A 115 3.00 -8.55 2.32
C TYR A 115 2.82 -7.47 1.24
N THR A 116 3.92 -6.99 0.62
CA THR A 116 3.82 -6.02 -0.48
C THR A 116 3.22 -6.63 -1.73
N GLU A 117 3.62 -7.85 -2.10
CA GLU A 117 3.05 -8.56 -3.25
C GLU A 117 1.57 -8.81 -3.07
N GLU A 118 1.13 -9.23 -1.87
CA GLU A 118 -0.29 -9.40 -1.54
C GLU A 118 -1.07 -8.09 -1.67
N ALA A 119 -0.52 -6.98 -1.17
CA ALA A 119 -1.14 -5.66 -1.29
C ALA A 119 -1.25 -5.21 -2.76
N ILE A 120 -0.20 -5.41 -3.57
CA ILE A 120 -0.17 -5.05 -5.00
C ILE A 120 -1.16 -5.92 -5.80
N GLN A 121 -1.23 -7.24 -5.52
CA GLN A 121 -2.22 -8.13 -6.13
C GLN A 121 -3.65 -7.69 -5.83
N GLY A 122 -3.89 -7.19 -4.61
CA GLY A 122 -5.15 -6.58 -4.21
C GLY A 122 -5.42 -5.20 -4.84
N LYS A 123 -4.51 -4.68 -5.68
CA LYS A 123 -4.58 -3.37 -6.33
C LYS A 123 -4.61 -2.21 -5.33
N VAL A 124 -3.71 -2.25 -4.36
CA VAL A 124 -3.57 -1.14 -3.39
C VAL A 124 -3.24 0.18 -4.11
N ASN A 125 -3.97 1.22 -3.78
CA ASN A 125 -3.69 2.58 -4.27
C ASN A 125 -2.71 3.31 -3.32
N ASN A 126 -1.47 2.79 -3.24
CA ASN A 126 -0.44 3.31 -2.35
C ASN A 126 0.95 3.11 -2.95
N PRO A 127 1.67 4.19 -3.35
CA PRO A 127 2.99 4.09 -3.97
C PRO A 127 4.04 3.47 -3.04
N MET A 128 3.84 3.53 -1.71
CA MET A 128 4.74 2.93 -0.73
C MET A 128 4.86 1.41 -0.89
N ALA A 129 3.85 0.72 -1.42
CA ALA A 129 3.93 -0.72 -1.69
C ALA A 129 5.03 -1.02 -2.72
N TYR A 130 5.07 -0.25 -3.80
CA TYR A 130 6.07 -0.40 -4.86
C TYR A 130 7.46 0.02 -4.38
N ASP A 131 7.56 1.09 -3.59
CA ASP A 131 8.82 1.53 -2.97
C ASP A 131 9.42 0.44 -2.06
N ILE A 132 8.62 -0.14 -1.17
CA ILE A 132 9.08 -1.21 -0.27
C ILE A 132 9.48 -2.46 -1.07
N LEU A 133 8.68 -2.88 -2.06
CA LEU A 133 9.00 -4.04 -2.88
C LEU A 133 10.33 -3.85 -3.62
N ALA A 134 10.51 -2.70 -4.24
CA ALA A 134 11.73 -2.36 -4.97
C ALA A 134 12.97 -2.35 -4.05
N ARG A 135 12.86 -1.75 -2.86
CA ARG A 135 13.95 -1.77 -1.86
C ARG A 135 14.27 -3.18 -1.38
N CYS A 136 13.25 -4.01 -1.11
CA CYS A 136 13.44 -5.40 -0.73
C CYS A 136 14.18 -6.19 -1.81
N ARG A 137 13.78 -6.03 -3.07
CA ARG A 137 14.42 -6.69 -4.22
C ARG A 137 15.85 -6.18 -4.43
N PHE A 138 16.09 -4.89 -4.24
CA PHE A 138 17.42 -4.29 -4.29
C PHE A 138 18.34 -4.88 -3.22
N ASP A 139 17.88 -4.97 -1.96
CA ASP A 139 18.64 -5.56 -0.85
C ASP A 139 18.94 -7.05 -1.05
N MET A 140 18.08 -7.74 -1.81
CA MET A 140 18.30 -9.13 -2.26
C MET A 140 19.22 -9.23 -3.49
N GLN A 141 19.72 -8.11 -4.03
CA GLN A 141 20.50 -8.01 -5.25
C GLN A 141 19.76 -8.46 -6.54
N GLU A 142 18.42 -8.51 -6.47
CA GLU A 142 17.56 -8.81 -7.61
C GLU A 142 17.22 -7.50 -8.35
N TYR A 143 18.24 -6.87 -8.96
CA TYR A 143 18.14 -5.50 -9.48
C TYR A 143 17.12 -5.34 -10.61
N ASP A 144 17.01 -6.34 -11.48
CA ASP A 144 16.02 -6.29 -12.57
C ASP A 144 14.59 -6.29 -12.02
N LYS A 145 14.30 -7.16 -11.02
CA LYS A 145 12.98 -7.19 -10.36
C LYS A 145 12.72 -5.92 -9.51
N ALA A 146 13.76 -5.33 -8.95
CA ALA A 146 13.65 -4.06 -8.27
C ALA A 146 13.24 -2.95 -9.22
N MET A 147 13.83 -2.93 -10.43
CA MET A 147 13.47 -1.97 -11.48
C MET A 147 12.05 -2.21 -11.99
N GLU A 148 11.64 -3.47 -12.25
CA GLU A 148 10.27 -3.81 -12.63
C GLU A 148 9.25 -3.29 -11.62
N ALA A 149 9.53 -3.43 -10.32
CA ALA A 149 8.65 -2.91 -9.28
C ALA A 149 8.54 -1.39 -9.29
N VAL A 150 9.65 -0.68 -9.51
CA VAL A 150 9.65 0.79 -9.64
C VAL A 150 8.85 1.21 -10.86
N ASP A 151 9.09 0.59 -12.01
CA ASP A 151 8.45 0.97 -13.28
C ASP A 151 6.94 0.74 -13.21
N ALA A 152 6.50 -0.40 -12.65
CA ALA A 152 5.08 -0.66 -12.39
C ALA A 152 4.46 0.39 -11.43
N GLY A 153 5.21 0.85 -10.44
CA GLY A 153 4.78 1.93 -9.56
C GLY A 153 4.67 3.28 -10.27
N ILE A 154 5.63 3.61 -11.14
CA ILE A 154 5.64 4.87 -11.90
C ILE A 154 4.52 4.90 -12.97
N GLU A 155 4.15 3.76 -13.55
CA GLU A 155 3.02 3.69 -14.49
C GLU A 155 1.70 4.11 -13.83
N ILE A 156 1.52 3.81 -12.53
CA ILE A 156 0.32 4.15 -11.77
C ILE A 156 0.43 5.53 -11.12
N PHE A 157 1.61 5.84 -10.59
CA PHE A 157 1.91 7.06 -9.83
C PHE A 157 2.97 7.89 -10.56
N THR A 158 2.60 8.48 -11.70
CA THR A 158 3.50 9.12 -12.67
C THR A 158 4.37 10.24 -12.08
N ASP A 159 3.85 10.96 -11.07
CA ASP A 159 4.51 12.11 -10.45
C ASP A 159 5.11 11.79 -9.08
N ASN A 160 5.38 10.51 -8.81
CA ASN A 160 5.96 10.11 -7.52
C ASN A 160 7.49 10.26 -7.54
N ILE A 161 7.97 11.29 -6.84
CA ILE A 161 9.39 11.65 -6.76
C ILE A 161 10.22 10.53 -6.13
N ASP A 162 9.70 9.88 -5.08
CA ASP A 162 10.44 8.83 -4.35
C ASP A 162 10.68 7.60 -5.24
N LEU A 163 9.69 7.18 -6.04
CA LEU A 163 9.84 6.09 -6.99
C LEU A 163 10.80 6.44 -8.12
N CYS A 164 10.71 7.65 -8.69
CA CYS A 164 11.64 8.11 -9.70
C CYS A 164 13.09 8.13 -9.19
N TRP A 165 13.29 8.64 -7.96
CA TRP A 165 14.59 8.66 -7.31
C TRP A 165 15.14 7.24 -7.05
N LEU A 166 14.29 6.34 -6.54
CA LEU A 166 14.68 4.95 -6.30
C LEU A 166 15.07 4.26 -7.60
N GLY A 167 14.33 4.49 -8.71
CA GLY A 167 14.65 3.99 -10.03
C GLY A 167 16.02 4.49 -10.54
N ALA A 168 16.32 5.78 -10.38
CA ALA A 168 17.62 6.34 -10.73
C ALA A 168 18.76 5.66 -9.94
N ARG A 169 18.58 5.41 -8.66
CA ARG A 169 19.56 4.70 -7.83
C ARG A 169 19.74 3.24 -8.23
N ILE A 170 18.67 2.51 -8.52
CA ILE A 170 18.73 1.13 -8.98
C ILE A 170 19.46 1.08 -10.32
N ALA A 171 19.14 2.01 -11.24
CA ALA A 171 19.80 2.09 -12.54
C ALA A 171 21.31 2.35 -12.41
N THR A 172 21.71 3.22 -11.47
CA THR A 172 23.13 3.57 -11.26
C THR A 172 23.92 2.46 -10.59
N VAL A 173 23.41 1.96 -9.47
CA VAL A 173 24.16 1.08 -8.55
C VAL A 173 23.89 -0.40 -8.84
N GLY A 174 22.65 -0.73 -9.20
CA GLY A 174 22.19 -2.10 -9.42
C GLY A 174 22.49 -2.60 -10.82
N THR A 175 21.77 -2.07 -11.81
CA THR A 175 21.87 -2.53 -13.19
C THR A 175 23.01 -1.89 -13.96
N GLN A 176 23.64 -0.85 -13.44
CA GLN A 176 24.69 -0.05 -14.08
C GLN A 176 24.27 0.50 -15.47
N ASN A 177 22.99 0.73 -15.64
CA ASN A 177 22.42 1.37 -16.83
C ASN A 177 22.43 2.89 -16.65
N TYR A 178 23.54 3.51 -16.98
CA TYR A 178 23.77 4.94 -16.76
C TYR A 178 22.92 5.84 -17.66
N GLU A 179 22.53 5.36 -18.83
CA GLU A 179 21.63 6.10 -19.73
C GLU A 179 20.24 6.22 -19.12
N ASP A 180 19.68 5.10 -18.64
CA ASP A 180 18.39 5.10 -17.94
C ASP A 180 18.46 5.93 -16.65
N ALA A 181 19.55 5.78 -15.87
CA ALA A 181 19.78 6.59 -14.67
C ALA A 181 19.74 8.10 -14.97
N GLN A 182 20.42 8.54 -16.03
CA GLN A 182 20.44 9.95 -16.44
C GLN A 182 19.05 10.44 -16.85
N ASN A 183 18.30 9.63 -17.59
CA ASN A 183 16.94 9.97 -18.01
C ASN A 183 16.01 10.14 -16.80
N ARG A 184 16.10 9.25 -15.80
CA ARG A 184 15.34 9.33 -14.56
C ARG A 184 15.72 10.55 -13.71
N VAL A 185 17.01 10.88 -13.62
CA VAL A 185 17.47 12.08 -12.92
C VAL A 185 17.00 13.35 -13.62
N ASN A 186 17.04 13.42 -14.94
CA ASN A 186 16.50 14.56 -15.68
C ASN A 186 15.00 14.76 -15.39
N LYS A 187 14.23 13.66 -15.40
CA LYS A 187 12.82 13.68 -15.03
C LYS A 187 12.59 14.18 -13.59
N LEU A 188 13.43 13.75 -12.63
CA LEU A 188 13.37 14.24 -11.25
C LEU A 188 13.58 15.75 -11.14
N ILE A 189 14.55 16.29 -11.90
CA ILE A 189 14.82 17.73 -11.93
C ILE A 189 13.63 18.50 -12.53
N GLU A 190 13.02 17.97 -13.58
CA GLU A 190 11.82 18.57 -14.20
C GLU A 190 10.63 18.57 -13.23
N MET A 191 10.43 17.47 -12.48
CA MET A 191 9.32 17.35 -11.51
C MET A 191 9.52 18.21 -10.26
N ALA A 192 10.75 18.40 -9.82
CA ALA A 192 11.09 19.12 -8.59
C ALA A 192 12.38 19.96 -8.75
N PRO A 193 12.32 21.05 -9.54
CA PRO A 193 13.50 21.86 -9.87
C PRO A 193 14.17 22.49 -8.65
N ASP A 194 13.41 22.82 -7.63
CA ASP A 194 13.93 23.42 -6.38
C ASP A 194 14.39 22.37 -5.35
N SER A 195 14.27 21.08 -5.67
CA SER A 195 14.68 19.99 -4.78
C SER A 195 16.17 19.65 -4.95
N SER A 196 16.86 19.53 -3.83
CA SER A 196 18.26 19.06 -3.83
C SER A 196 18.42 17.59 -4.27
N ILE A 197 17.32 16.81 -4.30
CA ILE A 197 17.35 15.37 -4.57
C ILE A 197 17.83 15.07 -5.98
N GLY A 198 17.25 15.69 -7.01
CA GLY A 198 17.64 15.48 -8.40
C GLY A 198 19.06 15.97 -8.68
N HIS A 199 19.43 17.11 -8.11
CA HIS A 199 20.77 17.70 -8.29
C HIS A 199 21.87 16.89 -7.58
N SER A 200 21.59 16.31 -6.40
CA SER A 200 22.55 15.47 -5.70
C SER A 200 22.84 14.17 -6.48
N GLU A 201 21.83 13.53 -7.04
CA GLU A 201 22.00 12.31 -7.86
C GLU A 201 22.76 12.63 -9.17
N GLN A 202 22.54 13.79 -9.77
CA GLN A 202 23.30 14.23 -10.95
C GLN A 202 24.80 14.35 -10.65
N ILE A 203 25.19 14.82 -9.46
CA ILE A 203 26.58 14.88 -9.03
C ILE A 203 27.21 13.49 -8.92
N TYR A 204 26.45 12.50 -8.44
CA TYR A 204 26.94 11.11 -8.35
C TYR A 204 27.04 10.41 -9.69
N LEU A 205 26.20 10.75 -10.66
CA LEU A 205 26.26 10.18 -12.01
C LEU A 205 27.42 10.73 -12.84
N HIS A 206 27.77 12.00 -12.66
CA HIS A 206 28.80 12.67 -13.47
C HIS A 206 30.18 11.98 -13.44
N PRO A 207 30.75 11.58 -12.29
CA PRO A 207 32.01 10.85 -12.25
C PRO A 207 31.94 9.46 -12.87
N VAL A 208 30.80 8.77 -12.70
CA VAL A 208 30.58 7.42 -13.21
C VAL A 208 30.45 7.44 -14.75
N LEU A 209 29.70 8.40 -15.29
CA LEU A 209 29.60 8.62 -16.73
C LEU A 209 30.94 9.03 -17.34
N TYR A 210 31.74 9.86 -16.68
CA TYR A 210 33.06 10.25 -17.13
C TYR A 210 34.03 9.07 -17.20
N ILE A 211 34.00 8.20 -16.17
CA ILE A 211 34.86 7.00 -16.14
C ILE A 211 34.43 5.99 -17.23
N SER A 212 33.11 5.77 -17.43
CA SER A 212 32.60 4.88 -18.47
C SER A 212 32.95 5.38 -19.87
N HIS A 213 32.88 6.70 -20.11
CA HIS A 213 33.23 7.31 -21.39
C HIS A 213 34.73 7.23 -21.64
N CYS A 214 35.57 7.39 -20.62
CA CYS A 214 37.00 7.21 -20.72
C CYS A 214 37.41 5.75 -21.00
N HIS A 215 36.70 4.76 -20.46
CA HIS A 215 36.95 3.34 -20.75
C HIS A 215 36.60 2.95 -22.17
N LEU A 216 35.55 3.53 -22.76
CA LEU A 216 35.14 3.27 -24.14
C LEU A 216 36.07 3.94 -25.19
N HIS A 217 36.68 5.08 -24.85
CA HIS A 217 37.47 5.86 -25.81
C HIS A 217 38.98 5.74 -25.64
N CYS A 218 39.51 5.35 -24.49
CA CYS A 218 40.92 5.44 -24.21
C CYS A 218 41.67 4.13 -24.01
N GLY A 219 41.05 2.97 -24.00
CA GLY A 219 41.79 1.68 -23.90
C GLY A 219 42.93 1.59 -22.85
N ARG A 220 43.03 2.57 -21.92
CA ARG A 220 44.08 2.65 -20.91
C ARG A 220 43.47 2.47 -19.50
N ARG A 221 44.00 1.46 -18.82
CA ARG A 221 43.73 1.19 -17.40
C ARG A 221 43.97 2.44 -16.56
N VAL A 222 42.91 3.01 -16.00
CA VAL A 222 43.04 3.97 -14.91
C VAL A 222 43.15 3.19 -13.60
N LEU A 223 44.33 3.31 -12.99
CA LEU A 223 44.59 2.78 -11.65
C LEU A 223 43.64 3.45 -10.63
N LEU A 224 42.81 2.66 -10.04
CA LEU A 224 41.98 3.06 -8.87
C LEU A 224 42.93 3.44 -7.73
N PHE A 225 42.95 4.70 -7.35
CA PHE A 225 43.50 5.11 -6.06
C PHE A 225 42.51 4.67 -4.95
N ARG A 226 43.08 3.94 -4.00
CA ARG A 226 42.45 3.53 -2.73
C ARG A 226 42.10 4.74 -1.88
#